data_9926fae685dbc14ac3c07b3ad767c018
#
_entry.id   9926fae685dbc14ac3c07b3ad767c018
#
_cell.length_a   1.000
_cell.length_b   1.000
_cell.length_c   1.000
_cell.angle_alpha   90.00
_cell.angle_beta   90.00
_cell.angle_gamma   90.00
#
_symmetry.space_group_name_H-M   'P 1'
#
loop_
_entity.id
_entity.type
_entity.pdbx_description
1 polymer ?
#
loop_
_entity_poly.entity_id
_entity_poly.type
_entity_poly.pdbx_seq_one_letter_code
_entity_poly.pdbx_strand_id
1 'polypeptide(L)'
;MSKNVFDSIKIGLASPEMIRSWSHGEVTKPETINYRTLRPERDGLFCERIFGPTKDWECACGKYKRVRYKGKTCEKCGVEVTTKKVRRERMGHIELAAPVSHIWYFKATPSRMGLLLDISPRLLEKVIYFGQYIVLDPGNTPLEKKQMLTESEYHMMYEKYENDFRVGMGAEAIKELLKEIDIEKTSEQLKAELAAASGQKKLRIIKR
;
A
#
# COMPACT_ATOMS: atom_id res chain seq x y z
N MET A 1 -25.18 -22.90 14.80
CA MET A 1 -23.97 -22.09 14.58
C MET A 1 -22.81 -22.81 15.22
N SER A 2 -21.86 -23.31 14.44
CA SER A 2 -20.64 -23.93 14.97
C SER A 2 -19.84 -22.83 15.68
N LYS A 3 -19.62 -23.00 16.98
CA LYS A 3 -18.68 -22.15 17.73
C LYS A 3 -17.28 -22.50 17.22
N ASN A 4 -16.64 -21.58 16.51
CA ASN A 4 -15.22 -21.73 16.18
C ASN A 4 -14.44 -21.70 17.48
N VAL A 5 -13.92 -22.84 17.91
CA VAL A 5 -13.03 -22.96 19.06
C VAL A 5 -11.63 -22.67 18.55
N PHE A 6 -10.95 -21.70 19.13
CA PHE A 6 -9.56 -21.34 18.81
C PHE A 6 -8.79 -21.05 20.10
N ASP A 7 -7.51 -21.39 20.13
CA ASP A 7 -6.64 -21.19 21.29
C ASP A 7 -5.94 -19.83 21.26
N SER A 8 -5.72 -19.28 20.07
CA SER A 8 -5.03 -17.99 19.91
C SER A 8 -5.49 -17.22 18.69
N ILE A 9 -5.30 -15.92 18.72
CA ILE A 9 -5.53 -15.00 17.60
C ILE A 9 -4.18 -14.34 17.23
N LYS A 10 -3.80 -14.43 15.95
CA LYS A 10 -2.63 -13.74 15.40
C LYS A 10 -3.07 -12.56 14.55
N ILE A 11 -2.56 -11.37 14.89
CA ILE A 11 -2.76 -10.15 14.10
C ILE A 11 -1.52 -9.92 13.25
N GLY A 12 -1.70 -9.70 11.96
CA GLY A 12 -0.62 -9.44 11.02
C GLY A 12 -1.11 -8.63 9.82
N LEU A 13 -0.19 -8.25 8.94
CA LEU A 13 -0.50 -7.61 7.68
C LEU A 13 -0.79 -8.67 6.62
N ALA A 14 -1.81 -8.44 5.80
CA ALA A 14 -2.07 -9.24 4.62
C ALA A 14 -1.17 -8.79 3.46
N SER A 15 -0.62 -9.75 2.73
CA SER A 15 0.07 -9.44 1.47
C SER A 15 -0.93 -9.06 0.37
N PRO A 16 -0.50 -8.37 -0.70
CA PRO A 16 -1.35 -8.09 -1.85
C PRO A 16 -1.99 -9.34 -2.45
N GLU A 17 -1.25 -10.45 -2.51
CA GLU A 17 -1.72 -11.75 -3.01
C GLU A 17 -2.84 -12.32 -2.13
N MET A 18 -2.69 -12.21 -0.80
CA MET A 18 -3.74 -12.61 0.13
C MET A 18 -5.01 -11.77 -0.05
N ILE A 19 -4.87 -10.45 -0.20
CA ILE A 19 -6.02 -9.55 -0.43
C ILE A 19 -6.73 -9.92 -1.73
N ARG A 20 -5.98 -10.17 -2.82
CA ARG A 20 -6.57 -10.62 -4.08
C ARG A 20 -7.26 -11.97 -3.96
N SER A 21 -6.72 -12.90 -3.17
CA SER A 21 -7.35 -14.21 -2.95
C SER A 21 -8.68 -14.12 -2.19
N TRP A 22 -8.86 -13.13 -1.33
CA TRP A 22 -10.12 -12.89 -0.61
C TRP A 22 -11.12 -12.09 -1.43
N SER A 23 -10.67 -11.39 -2.45
CA SER A 23 -11.47 -10.47 -3.24
C SER A 23 -12.39 -11.20 -4.23
N HIS A 24 -13.60 -10.68 -4.37
CA HIS A 24 -14.56 -11.12 -5.39
C HIS A 24 -14.47 -10.30 -6.69
N GLY A 25 -13.56 -9.32 -6.74
CA GLY A 25 -13.29 -8.53 -7.93
C GLY A 25 -12.69 -7.17 -7.62
N GLU A 26 -12.16 -6.54 -8.66
CA GLU A 26 -11.55 -5.22 -8.59
C GLU A 26 -12.61 -4.11 -8.71
N VAL A 27 -12.51 -3.11 -7.85
CA VAL A 27 -13.29 -1.87 -7.93
C VAL A 27 -12.48 -0.88 -8.76
N THR A 28 -12.96 -0.57 -9.96
CA THR A 28 -12.26 0.30 -10.92
C THR A 28 -12.83 1.71 -10.99
N LYS A 29 -14.01 1.94 -10.39
CA LYS A 29 -14.73 3.21 -10.43
C LYS A 29 -15.00 3.74 -9.04
N PRO A 30 -14.91 5.07 -8.83
CA PRO A 30 -15.19 5.69 -7.53
C PRO A 30 -16.68 5.82 -7.22
N GLU A 31 -17.54 5.62 -8.21
CA GLU A 31 -18.98 5.79 -8.07
C GLU A 31 -19.57 4.73 -7.12
N THR A 32 -20.57 5.14 -6.35
CA THR A 32 -21.30 4.29 -5.42
C THR A 32 -22.62 3.82 -6.00
N ILE A 33 -23.56 4.74 -6.13
CA ILE A 33 -24.90 4.51 -6.67
C ILE A 33 -25.22 5.54 -7.76
N ASN A 34 -26.03 5.14 -8.71
CA ASN A 34 -26.64 6.08 -9.66
C ASN A 34 -27.74 6.87 -8.93
N TYR A 35 -27.57 8.19 -8.82
CA TYR A 35 -28.52 9.05 -8.07
C TYR A 35 -29.94 9.09 -8.66
N ARG A 36 -30.10 8.79 -9.96
CA ARG A 36 -31.39 8.74 -10.63
C ARG A 36 -32.14 7.44 -10.40
N THR A 37 -31.42 6.31 -10.50
CA THR A 37 -32.03 4.97 -10.39
C THR A 37 -31.90 4.37 -9.01
N LEU A 38 -31.09 4.97 -8.13
CA LEU A 38 -30.71 4.48 -6.79
C LEU A 38 -30.11 3.06 -6.79
N ARG A 39 -29.58 2.63 -7.94
CA ARG A 39 -28.94 1.33 -8.09
C ARG A 39 -27.42 1.47 -8.00
N PRO A 40 -26.73 0.47 -7.45
CA PRO A 40 -25.27 0.43 -7.45
C PRO A 40 -24.69 0.51 -8.86
N GLU A 41 -23.70 1.38 -9.03
CA GLU A 41 -22.97 1.47 -10.30
C GLU A 41 -22.09 0.22 -10.49
N ARG A 42 -21.99 -0.18 -11.76
CA ARG A 42 -21.17 -1.32 -12.14
C ARG A 42 -19.69 -1.00 -11.96
N ASP A 43 -18.94 -1.93 -11.38
CA ASP A 43 -17.51 -1.83 -11.07
C ASP A 43 -17.15 -0.69 -10.11
N GLY A 44 -18.17 -0.11 -9.45
CA GLY A 44 -18.04 0.89 -8.40
C GLY A 44 -17.95 0.27 -6.99
N LEU A 45 -17.89 1.16 -6.00
CA LEU A 45 -17.73 0.79 -4.58
C LEU A 45 -18.88 -0.04 -3.99
N PHE A 46 -20.06 -0.07 -4.65
CA PHE A 46 -21.20 -0.87 -4.25
C PHE A 46 -21.65 -1.89 -5.30
N CYS A 47 -20.78 -2.22 -6.25
CA CYS A 47 -21.09 -3.10 -7.37
C CYS A 47 -21.70 -4.44 -6.91
N GLU A 48 -22.87 -4.79 -7.48
CA GLU A 48 -23.54 -6.03 -7.13
C GLU A 48 -22.82 -7.28 -7.67
N ARG A 49 -22.03 -7.13 -8.73
CA ARG A 49 -21.21 -8.23 -9.27
C ARG A 49 -20.10 -8.63 -8.31
N ILE A 50 -19.47 -7.64 -7.65
CA ILE A 50 -18.36 -7.86 -6.71
C ILE A 50 -18.90 -8.25 -5.33
N PHE A 51 -19.80 -7.46 -4.78
CA PHE A 51 -20.26 -7.59 -3.39
C PHE A 51 -21.53 -8.42 -3.22
N GLY A 52 -22.25 -8.70 -4.30
CA GLY A 52 -23.49 -9.44 -4.24
C GLY A 52 -24.73 -8.57 -4.44
N PRO A 53 -25.93 -9.19 -4.57
CA PRO A 53 -27.16 -8.53 -4.89
C PRO A 53 -27.66 -7.63 -3.76
N THR A 54 -28.41 -6.58 -4.09
CA THR A 54 -29.07 -5.69 -3.12
C THR A 54 -30.38 -6.26 -2.59
N LYS A 55 -31.00 -7.19 -3.36
CA LYS A 55 -32.23 -7.89 -2.97
C LYS A 55 -31.98 -9.38 -2.85
N ASP A 56 -32.64 -10.01 -1.87
CA ASP A 56 -32.51 -11.46 -1.68
C ASP A 56 -33.04 -12.22 -2.91
N TRP A 57 -32.21 -13.16 -3.41
CA TRP A 57 -32.57 -14.08 -4.48
C TRP A 57 -32.94 -13.42 -5.81
N GLU A 58 -32.43 -12.22 -6.07
CA GLU A 58 -32.66 -11.50 -7.32
C GLU A 58 -31.33 -10.96 -7.89
N CYS A 59 -31.08 -11.15 -9.19
CA CYS A 59 -29.94 -10.52 -9.85
C CYS A 59 -30.25 -9.07 -10.21
N ALA A 60 -29.22 -8.24 -10.45
CA ALA A 60 -29.35 -6.79 -10.71
C ALA A 60 -30.30 -6.47 -11.89
N CYS A 61 -30.25 -7.24 -12.97
CA CYS A 61 -31.12 -7.01 -14.14
C CYS A 61 -32.53 -7.59 -14.00
N GLY A 62 -32.82 -8.35 -12.92
CA GLY A 62 -34.12 -8.96 -12.68
C GLY A 62 -34.45 -10.20 -13.54
N LYS A 63 -33.51 -10.71 -14.35
CA LYS A 63 -33.72 -11.91 -15.18
C LYS A 63 -33.96 -13.15 -14.32
N TYR A 64 -33.19 -13.31 -13.26
CA TYR A 64 -33.33 -14.39 -12.31
C TYR A 64 -33.87 -13.86 -10.99
N LYS A 65 -34.99 -14.40 -10.55
CA LYS A 65 -35.66 -14.10 -9.29
C LYS A 65 -36.07 -15.40 -8.62
N ARG A 66 -36.09 -15.41 -7.30
CA ARG A 66 -36.50 -16.52 -6.43
C ARG A 66 -35.37 -17.51 -6.15
N VAL A 67 -35.55 -18.22 -5.03
CA VAL A 67 -34.63 -19.21 -4.43
C VAL A 67 -34.22 -20.32 -5.37
N ARG A 68 -35.07 -20.72 -6.32
CA ARG A 68 -34.77 -21.78 -7.30
C ARG A 68 -33.51 -21.56 -8.12
N TYR A 69 -33.07 -20.31 -8.23
CA TYR A 69 -31.86 -19.91 -8.96
C TYR A 69 -30.67 -19.66 -8.04
N LYS A 70 -30.75 -20.10 -6.77
CA LYS A 70 -29.67 -19.95 -5.78
C LYS A 70 -28.31 -20.39 -6.35
N GLY A 71 -27.28 -19.56 -6.20
CA GLY A 71 -25.91 -19.81 -6.65
C GLY A 71 -25.68 -19.63 -8.15
N LYS A 72 -26.72 -19.33 -8.93
CA LYS A 72 -26.58 -19.07 -10.36
C LYS A 72 -26.06 -17.67 -10.60
N THR A 73 -24.98 -17.55 -11.36
CA THR A 73 -24.48 -16.25 -11.84
C THR A 73 -25.24 -15.86 -13.12
N CYS A 74 -25.79 -14.65 -13.14
CA CYS A 74 -26.54 -14.15 -14.27
C CYS A 74 -25.59 -13.80 -15.43
N GLU A 75 -25.79 -14.42 -16.58
CA GLU A 75 -25.00 -14.18 -17.80
C GLU A 75 -25.16 -12.76 -18.37
N LYS A 76 -26.26 -12.06 -18.05
CA LYS A 76 -26.51 -10.68 -18.51
C LYS A 76 -25.81 -9.62 -17.63
N CYS A 77 -25.93 -9.72 -16.31
CA CYS A 77 -25.44 -8.72 -15.37
C CYS A 77 -24.24 -9.17 -14.52
N GLY A 78 -23.90 -10.47 -14.56
CA GLY A 78 -22.78 -11.04 -13.80
C GLY A 78 -23.03 -11.17 -12.29
N VAL A 79 -24.24 -10.89 -11.82
CA VAL A 79 -24.58 -10.95 -10.38
C VAL A 79 -25.04 -12.35 -10.01
N GLU A 80 -24.49 -12.88 -8.95
CA GLU A 80 -24.90 -14.16 -8.37
C GLU A 80 -26.21 -14.03 -7.60
N VAL A 81 -27.13 -14.98 -7.81
CA VAL A 81 -28.41 -15.04 -7.11
C VAL A 81 -28.21 -15.63 -5.71
N THR A 82 -28.10 -14.78 -4.73
CA THR A 82 -27.89 -15.15 -3.32
C THR A 82 -28.58 -14.16 -2.39
N THR A 83 -28.37 -14.30 -1.09
CA THR A 83 -28.94 -13.36 -0.11
C THR A 83 -28.13 -12.06 -0.07
N LYS A 84 -28.77 -10.93 0.21
CA LYS A 84 -28.12 -9.63 0.39
C LYS A 84 -27.10 -9.60 1.56
N LYS A 85 -27.17 -10.57 2.48
CA LYS A 85 -26.24 -10.68 3.62
C LYS A 85 -24.78 -10.83 3.17
N VAL A 86 -24.55 -11.48 2.03
CA VAL A 86 -23.19 -11.66 1.48
C VAL A 86 -22.46 -10.33 1.22
N ARG A 87 -23.18 -9.22 1.03
CA ARG A 87 -22.61 -7.89 0.87
C ARG A 87 -21.83 -7.40 2.10
N ARG A 88 -22.09 -7.97 3.28
CA ARG A 88 -21.34 -7.68 4.52
C ARG A 88 -20.12 -8.57 4.72
N GLU A 89 -20.01 -9.64 3.93
CA GLU A 89 -18.98 -10.66 4.06
C GLU A 89 -17.96 -10.59 2.92
N ARG A 90 -18.43 -10.27 1.70
CA ARG A 90 -17.58 -10.23 0.51
C ARG A 90 -16.67 -9.02 0.50
N MET A 91 -15.41 -9.28 0.18
CA MET A 91 -14.39 -8.27 -0.03
C MET A 91 -14.17 -8.03 -1.52
N GLY A 92 -13.90 -6.79 -1.88
CA GLY A 92 -13.32 -6.40 -3.16
C GLY A 92 -11.95 -5.79 -2.91
N HIS A 93 -11.23 -5.47 -3.97
CA HIS A 93 -9.94 -4.79 -3.87
C HIS A 93 -9.85 -3.63 -4.85
N ILE A 94 -8.92 -2.74 -4.58
CA ILE A 94 -8.55 -1.63 -5.46
C ILE A 94 -7.06 -1.78 -5.75
N GLU A 95 -6.69 -1.87 -7.04
CA GLU A 95 -5.29 -1.83 -7.44
C GLU A 95 -4.78 -0.38 -7.38
N LEU A 96 -3.68 -0.19 -6.68
CA LEU A 96 -3.07 1.13 -6.56
C LEU A 96 -2.17 1.40 -7.77
N ALA A 97 -2.24 2.61 -8.32
CA ALA A 97 -1.39 3.05 -9.44
C ALA A 97 0.09 3.16 -9.05
N ALA A 98 0.39 3.41 -7.78
CA ALA A 98 1.73 3.53 -7.24
C ALA A 98 1.83 2.91 -5.84
N PRO A 99 3.01 2.49 -5.38
CA PRO A 99 3.22 2.01 -4.02
C PRO A 99 2.85 3.06 -2.98
N VAL A 100 2.28 2.63 -1.86
CA VAL A 100 1.93 3.48 -0.72
C VAL A 100 2.62 2.96 0.54
N SER A 101 3.17 3.86 1.34
CA SER A 101 3.82 3.51 2.60
C SER A 101 2.80 3.18 3.68
N HIS A 102 2.97 2.03 4.35
CA HIS A 102 2.09 1.65 5.45
C HIS A 102 2.37 2.50 6.69
N ILE A 103 1.31 3.05 7.28
CA ILE A 103 1.39 3.99 8.40
C ILE A 103 2.11 3.41 9.64
N TRP A 104 2.01 2.10 9.90
CA TRP A 104 2.67 1.45 11.03
C TRP A 104 4.19 1.52 10.97
N TYR A 105 4.77 1.54 9.77
CA TYR A 105 6.22 1.61 9.59
C TYR A 105 6.73 3.04 9.41
N PHE A 106 5.83 3.94 8.99
CA PHE A 106 6.16 5.33 8.71
C PHE A 106 5.89 6.26 9.91
N LYS A 107 4.66 6.30 10.43
CA LYS A 107 4.22 7.25 11.49
C LYS A 107 4.39 6.71 12.91
N ALA A 108 4.80 5.46 13.10
CA ALA A 108 5.06 4.93 14.43
C ALA A 108 6.23 5.67 15.12
N THR A 109 6.21 5.68 16.43
CA THR A 109 7.32 6.25 17.24
C THR A 109 8.00 5.12 18.00
N PRO A 110 9.24 4.75 17.65
CA PRO A 110 10.06 5.29 16.55
C PRO A 110 9.63 4.80 15.16
N SER A 111 9.87 5.61 14.11
CA SER A 111 9.63 5.22 12.72
C SER A 111 10.57 4.11 12.30
N ARG A 112 10.04 2.93 11.99
CA ARG A 112 10.86 1.78 11.55
C ARG A 112 11.58 2.06 10.23
N MET A 113 10.88 2.68 9.27
CA MET A 113 11.49 3.07 7.99
C MET A 113 12.59 4.12 8.19
N GLY A 114 12.35 5.11 9.03
CA GLY A 114 13.33 6.14 9.36
C GLY A 114 14.60 5.57 10.00
N LEU A 115 14.45 4.60 10.92
CA LEU A 115 15.59 3.93 11.56
C LEU A 115 16.41 3.11 10.56
N LEU A 116 15.75 2.28 9.74
CA LEU A 116 16.43 1.44 8.75
C LEU A 116 17.20 2.25 7.71
N LEU A 117 16.60 3.34 7.23
CA LEU A 117 17.20 4.22 6.23
C LEU A 117 18.17 5.25 6.82
N ASP A 118 18.19 5.41 8.14
CA ASP A 118 18.89 6.49 8.84
C ASP A 118 18.45 7.88 8.37
N ILE A 119 17.13 8.05 8.16
CA ILE A 119 16.51 9.29 7.72
C ILE A 119 15.55 9.77 8.82
N SER A 120 15.59 11.07 9.13
CA SER A 120 14.66 11.64 10.11
C SER A 120 13.20 11.52 9.62
N PRO A 121 12.23 11.29 10.54
CA PRO A 121 10.81 11.18 10.15
C PRO A 121 10.28 12.38 9.36
N ARG A 122 10.76 13.59 9.67
CA ARG A 122 10.37 14.82 8.96
C ARG A 122 10.85 14.85 7.51
N LEU A 123 12.09 14.39 7.25
CA LEU A 123 12.61 14.29 5.90
C LEU A 123 11.94 13.17 5.12
N LEU A 124 11.73 12.04 5.76
CA LEU A 124 11.00 10.92 5.17
C LEU A 124 9.58 11.33 4.76
N GLU A 125 8.90 12.12 5.59
CA GLU A 125 7.57 12.66 5.28
C GLU A 125 7.58 13.54 4.03
N LYS A 126 8.56 14.43 3.88
CA LYS A 126 8.70 15.29 2.70
C LYS A 126 8.85 14.47 1.41
N VAL A 127 9.63 13.40 1.44
CA VAL A 127 9.81 12.52 0.26
C VAL A 127 8.52 11.76 -0.05
N ILE A 128 7.89 11.14 0.96
CA ILE A 128 6.68 10.32 0.77
C ILE A 128 5.51 11.16 0.23
N TYR A 129 5.39 12.42 0.67
CA TYR A 129 4.33 13.34 0.21
C TYR A 129 4.75 14.22 -0.96
N PHE A 130 5.79 13.85 -1.71
CA PHE A 130 6.23 14.55 -2.92
C PHE A 130 6.67 16.00 -2.70
N GLY A 131 7.15 16.33 -1.50
CA GLY A 131 7.65 17.66 -1.17
C GLY A 131 9.15 17.88 -1.47
N GLN A 132 9.92 16.79 -1.56
CA GLN A 132 11.35 16.84 -1.88
C GLN A 132 11.78 15.57 -2.61
N TYR A 133 12.82 15.71 -3.45
CA TYR A 133 13.50 14.57 -4.06
C TYR A 133 14.49 13.95 -3.07
N ILE A 134 14.74 12.65 -3.23
CA ILE A 134 15.80 11.92 -2.54
C ILE A 134 16.76 11.33 -3.57
N VAL A 135 18.06 11.47 -3.35
CA VAL A 135 19.09 10.92 -4.21
C VAL A 135 19.15 9.40 -3.99
N LEU A 136 18.86 8.64 -5.04
CA LEU A 136 18.95 7.18 -5.08
C LEU A 136 20.36 6.74 -5.45
N ASP A 137 20.90 7.34 -6.50
CA ASP A 137 22.25 7.12 -6.98
C ASP A 137 22.92 8.48 -7.27
N PRO A 138 24.01 8.83 -6.60
CA PRO A 138 24.71 10.09 -6.84
C PRO A 138 25.54 10.09 -8.13
N GLY A 139 25.86 8.95 -8.73
CA GLY A 139 26.71 8.84 -9.90
C GLY A 139 28.05 9.58 -9.74
N ASN A 140 28.46 10.34 -10.77
CA ASN A 140 29.69 11.14 -10.78
C ASN A 140 29.46 12.60 -10.33
N THR A 141 28.45 12.85 -9.49
CA THR A 141 28.11 14.19 -9.01
C THR A 141 28.59 14.41 -7.56
N PRO A 142 28.66 15.65 -7.09
CA PRO A 142 29.01 15.95 -5.69
C PRO A 142 27.88 15.64 -4.69
N LEU A 143 26.79 15.01 -5.14
CA LEU A 143 25.67 14.64 -4.29
C LEU A 143 26.03 13.43 -3.43
N GLU A 144 25.36 13.32 -2.28
CA GLU A 144 25.46 12.15 -1.44
C GLU A 144 24.20 11.27 -1.59
N LYS A 145 24.39 9.95 -1.45
CA LYS A 145 23.24 9.02 -1.42
C LYS A 145 22.31 9.36 -0.26
N LYS A 146 20.99 9.36 -0.51
CA LYS A 146 19.92 9.77 0.43
C LYS A 146 19.91 11.27 0.76
N GLN A 147 20.67 12.11 0.05
CA GLN A 147 20.56 13.54 0.16
C GLN A 147 19.18 14.00 -0.31
N MET A 148 18.61 14.99 0.38
CA MET A 148 17.35 15.60 0.00
C MET A 148 17.61 16.81 -0.89
N LEU A 149 16.84 16.91 -1.97
CA LEU A 149 16.89 18.04 -2.89
C LEU A 149 15.51 18.70 -2.98
N THR A 150 15.49 20.01 -2.94
CA THR A 150 14.31 20.79 -3.34
C THR A 150 14.17 20.76 -4.86
N GLU A 151 13.03 21.18 -5.38
CA GLU A 151 12.79 21.21 -6.83
C GLU A 151 13.81 22.12 -7.55
N SER A 152 14.13 23.30 -6.96
CA SER A 152 15.13 24.20 -7.49
C SER A 152 16.55 23.62 -7.48
N GLU A 153 16.95 22.94 -6.42
CA GLU A 153 18.25 22.25 -6.34
C GLU A 153 18.31 21.10 -7.35
N TYR A 154 17.24 20.35 -7.51
CA TYR A 154 17.16 19.31 -8.53
C TYR A 154 17.35 19.88 -9.94
N HIS A 155 16.67 20.96 -10.30
CA HIS A 155 16.83 21.60 -11.60
C HIS A 155 18.24 22.11 -11.84
N MET A 156 18.87 22.77 -10.87
CA MET A 156 20.27 23.21 -10.98
C MET A 156 21.23 22.05 -11.18
N MET A 157 21.01 20.93 -10.48
CA MET A 157 21.85 19.75 -10.62
C MET A 157 21.62 19.06 -11.96
N TYR A 158 20.37 19.01 -12.43
CA TYR A 158 20.01 18.43 -13.71
C TYR A 158 20.59 19.24 -14.89
N GLU A 159 20.55 20.56 -14.85
CA GLU A 159 21.19 21.43 -15.86
C GLU A 159 22.71 21.22 -15.96
N LYS A 160 23.37 20.89 -14.85
CA LYS A 160 24.82 20.72 -14.80
C LYS A 160 25.30 19.31 -15.08
N TYR A 161 24.57 18.29 -14.67
CA TYR A 161 25.01 16.89 -14.70
C TYR A 161 24.04 15.98 -15.48
N GLU A 162 22.93 16.51 -16.01
CA GLU A 162 21.92 15.79 -16.79
C GLU A 162 21.51 14.45 -16.14
N ASN A 163 21.84 13.33 -16.77
CA ASN A 163 21.47 11.98 -16.35
C ASN A 163 22.53 11.25 -15.52
N ASP A 164 23.58 11.95 -15.08
CA ASP A 164 24.68 11.33 -14.31
C ASP A 164 24.27 10.92 -12.88
N PHE A 165 23.11 11.31 -12.42
CA PHE A 165 22.59 10.95 -11.11
C PHE A 165 21.11 10.54 -11.19
N ARG A 166 20.64 9.83 -10.19
CA ARG A 166 19.26 9.36 -10.13
C ARG A 166 18.60 9.78 -8.81
N VAL A 167 17.44 10.39 -8.93
CA VAL A 167 16.59 10.83 -7.80
C VAL A 167 15.21 10.21 -7.90
N GLY A 168 14.48 10.21 -6.81
CA GLY A 168 13.11 9.75 -6.76
C GLY A 168 12.27 10.51 -5.76
N MET A 169 10.97 10.34 -5.82
CA MET A 169 9.98 10.88 -4.89
C MET A 169 8.99 9.79 -4.50
N GLY A 170 8.25 10.04 -3.42
CA GLY A 170 7.16 9.20 -2.99
C GLY A 170 7.61 7.88 -2.35
N ALA A 171 6.64 7.00 -2.14
CA ALA A 171 6.88 5.69 -1.52
C ALA A 171 7.70 4.75 -2.41
N GLU A 172 7.72 4.96 -3.72
CA GLU A 172 8.48 4.16 -4.67
C GLU A 172 9.98 4.32 -4.47
N ALA A 173 10.46 5.56 -4.34
CA ALA A 173 11.86 5.85 -4.02
C ALA A 173 12.29 5.23 -2.68
N ILE A 174 11.44 5.32 -1.68
CA ILE A 174 11.70 4.70 -0.38
C ILE A 174 11.74 3.17 -0.46
N LYS A 175 10.85 2.57 -1.25
CA LYS A 175 10.84 1.11 -1.51
C LYS A 175 12.14 0.65 -2.16
N GLU A 176 12.66 1.41 -3.11
CA GLU A 176 13.93 1.11 -3.78
C GLU A 176 15.08 1.13 -2.79
N LEU A 177 15.21 2.20 -2.00
CA LEU A 177 16.24 2.30 -0.96
C LEU A 177 16.15 1.19 0.10
N LEU A 178 14.94 0.77 0.48
CA LEU A 178 14.76 -0.34 1.42
C LEU A 178 15.17 -1.70 0.82
N LYS A 179 14.95 -1.92 -0.47
CA LYS A 179 15.35 -3.15 -1.16
C LYS A 179 16.87 -3.32 -1.26
N GLU A 180 17.62 -2.23 -1.26
CA GLU A 180 19.07 -2.25 -1.31
C GLU A 180 19.73 -2.60 0.02
N ILE A 181 18.97 -2.57 1.13
CA ILE A 181 19.50 -2.87 2.46
C ILE A 181 19.75 -4.37 2.60
N ASP A 182 21.01 -4.75 2.73
CA ASP A 182 21.41 -6.08 3.21
C ASP A 182 21.45 -6.06 4.75
N ILE A 183 20.50 -6.78 5.36
CA ILE A 183 20.31 -6.76 6.82
C ILE A 183 21.52 -7.34 7.54
N GLU A 184 22.11 -8.42 7.03
CA GLU A 184 23.25 -9.10 7.68
C GLU A 184 24.49 -8.21 7.67
N LYS A 185 24.89 -7.71 6.49
CA LYS A 185 26.02 -6.77 6.37
C LYS A 185 25.83 -5.50 7.17
N THR A 186 24.63 -4.92 7.13
CA THR A 186 24.32 -3.70 7.89
C THR A 186 24.40 -3.96 9.39
N SER A 187 23.93 -5.13 9.87
CA SER A 187 24.03 -5.51 11.28
C SER A 187 25.49 -5.66 11.72
N GLU A 188 26.35 -6.28 10.91
CA GLU A 188 27.78 -6.42 11.20
C GLU A 188 28.50 -5.06 11.24
N GLN A 189 28.22 -4.20 10.28
CA GLN A 189 28.76 -2.83 10.25
C GLN A 189 28.35 -2.03 11.49
N LEU A 190 27.07 -2.07 11.86
CA LEU A 190 26.58 -1.37 13.06
C LEU A 190 27.18 -1.93 14.36
N LYS A 191 27.41 -3.24 14.45
CA LYS A 191 28.10 -3.85 15.60
C LYS A 191 29.55 -3.37 15.69
N ALA A 192 30.27 -3.29 14.57
CA ALA A 192 31.64 -2.77 14.54
C ALA A 192 31.68 -1.27 14.92
N GLU A 193 30.75 -0.46 14.37
CA GLU A 193 30.64 0.95 14.73
C GLU A 193 30.28 1.15 16.21
N LEU A 194 29.43 0.29 16.76
CA LEU A 194 29.03 0.33 18.17
C LEU A 194 30.21 0.17 19.13
N ALA A 195 31.14 -0.69 18.77
CA ALA A 195 32.37 -0.92 19.58
C ALA A 195 33.26 0.34 19.67
N ALA A 196 33.26 1.18 18.62
CA ALA A 196 34.04 2.41 18.54
C ALA A 196 33.27 3.66 18.99
N ALA A 197 31.93 3.57 19.12
CA ALA A 197 31.07 4.72 19.37
C ALA A 197 30.90 5.02 20.88
N SER A 198 30.78 6.31 21.22
CA SER A 198 30.46 6.79 22.57
C SER A 198 29.33 7.82 22.57
N GLY A 199 28.77 8.07 23.76
CA GLY A 199 27.75 9.12 23.96
C GLY A 199 26.48 8.93 23.12
N GLN A 200 26.00 10.02 22.56
CA GLN A 200 24.75 10.04 21.78
C GLN A 200 24.81 9.20 20.50
N LYS A 201 26.00 9.10 19.86
CA LYS A 201 26.19 8.27 18.67
C LYS A 201 25.93 6.80 19.00
N LYS A 202 26.43 6.31 20.16
CA LYS A 202 26.18 4.96 20.64
C LYS A 202 24.69 4.67 20.81
N LEU A 203 23.94 5.59 21.43
CA LEU A 203 22.47 5.45 21.63
C LEU A 203 21.70 5.44 20.31
N ARG A 204 22.16 6.18 19.29
CA ARG A 204 21.55 6.18 17.96
C ARG A 204 21.78 4.85 17.24
N ILE A 205 22.98 4.29 17.31
CA ILE A 205 23.31 2.99 16.71
C ILE A 205 22.50 1.87 17.37
N ILE A 206 22.35 1.86 18.70
CA ILE A 206 21.57 0.84 19.43
C ILE A 206 20.08 0.85 19.03
N LYS A 207 19.52 2.03 18.66
CA LYS A 207 18.13 2.14 18.24
C LYS A 207 17.89 1.69 16.79
N ARG A 208 18.92 1.68 15.99
CA ARG A 208 18.89 1.27 14.60
C ARG A 208 19.03 -0.27 14.44
#